data_ab7e76b01710d13ba334fa8ca999f1ae
#
_entry.id   ab7e76b01710d13ba334fa8ca999f1ae
#
_cell.length_a   1.000
_cell.length_b   1.000
_cell.length_c   1.000
_cell.angle_alpha   90.00
_cell.angle_beta   90.00
_cell.angle_gamma   90.00
#
_symmetry.space_group_name_H-M   'P 1'
#
loop_
_entity.id
_entity.type
_entity.pdbx_description
1 polymer ?
#
loop_
_entity_poly.entity_id
_entity_poly.type
_entity_poly.pdbx_seq_one_letter_code
_entity_poly.pdbx_strand_id
1 'polypeptide(L)'
;MVFMANKSDSTANILFMNYKLFGYFLMALLFPLSKNYSQETILKKEIVLKMLDSIDSHNQISFEMFRSERGENGTYINGKFFAKLQASPYKIYAKMKSPKEGAEILYLEGENNNKALVNPNFFPYISISFDPNFSLLKADGHHNIKEAGFVLFSQLFKSHIKKYGDSFYDFISYDGIFNWNERKCYKITINYVDYKLIKYSCKEGETLYEIAENNYLNVAKLRFLNPEINDSKKLQESQQITITNLYSKKLILYIDKQNYFPIYQIVFDEIGLFEKYIYTQLNLNSTIKAIEFSREYKGYDF
;
A
#
# COMPACT_ATOMS: atom_id res chain seq x y z
N MET A 1 -29.32 -15.14 87.50
CA MET A 1 -28.36 -14.11 87.08
C MET A 1 -27.73 -14.57 85.76
N VAL A 2 -28.24 -14.03 84.62
CA VAL A 2 -27.95 -14.53 83.31
C VAL A 2 -26.89 -13.61 82.67
N PHE A 3 -25.77 -14.14 82.24
CA PHE A 3 -24.81 -13.42 81.48
C PHE A 3 -25.14 -13.67 80.00
N MET A 4 -25.54 -12.62 79.27
CA MET A 4 -25.57 -12.61 77.81
C MET A 4 -24.20 -12.20 77.32
N ALA A 5 -23.58 -13.05 76.54
CA ALA A 5 -22.37 -12.74 75.79
C ALA A 5 -22.73 -12.17 74.41
N ASN A 6 -22.24 -10.98 74.17
CA ASN A 6 -22.39 -10.24 72.88
C ASN A 6 -21.55 -10.88 71.78
N LYS A 7 -22.20 -11.43 70.73
CA LYS A 7 -21.60 -11.94 69.53
C LYS A 7 -21.96 -11.01 68.38
N SER A 8 -21.20 -9.93 68.18
CA SER A 8 -21.29 -9.12 67.01
C SER A 8 -19.99 -8.32 66.86
N ASP A 9 -19.02 -8.80 66.10
CA ASP A 9 -18.00 -7.96 65.45
C ASP A 9 -16.99 -8.74 64.52
N SER A 10 -17.16 -10.07 64.38
CA SER A 10 -16.17 -10.83 63.57
C SER A 10 -16.52 -10.97 62.05
N THR A 11 -17.79 -10.79 61.67
CA THR A 11 -18.26 -10.97 60.29
C THR A 11 -18.03 -9.74 59.41
N ALA A 12 -18.08 -8.52 59.95
CA ALA A 12 -17.87 -7.29 59.19
C ALA A 12 -16.41 -7.13 58.71
N ASN A 13 -15.44 -7.51 59.57
CA ASN A 13 -14.01 -7.40 59.22
C ASN A 13 -13.58 -8.42 58.14
N ILE A 14 -14.19 -9.60 58.08
CA ILE A 14 -13.88 -10.62 57.05
C ILE A 14 -14.44 -10.20 55.70
N LEU A 15 -15.61 -9.56 55.63
CA LEU A 15 -16.16 -9.04 54.37
C LEU A 15 -15.31 -7.89 53.79
N PHE A 16 -14.88 -6.92 54.62
CA PHE A 16 -14.05 -5.80 54.18
C PHE A 16 -12.65 -6.23 53.71
N MET A 17 -12.08 -7.27 54.31
CA MET A 17 -10.79 -7.82 53.87
C MET A 17 -10.87 -8.51 52.54
N ASN A 18 -11.98 -9.19 52.23
CA ASN A 18 -12.19 -9.86 50.94
C ASN A 18 -12.37 -8.86 49.77
N TYR A 19 -13.02 -7.72 49.94
CA TYR A 19 -13.17 -6.70 48.90
C TYR A 19 -11.85 -6.00 48.57
N LYS A 20 -10.98 -5.77 49.55
CA LYS A 20 -9.64 -5.22 49.31
C LYS A 20 -8.74 -6.21 48.54
N LEU A 21 -8.75 -7.50 48.92
CA LEU A 21 -7.98 -8.54 48.24
C LEU A 21 -8.48 -8.74 46.80
N PHE A 22 -9.80 -8.70 46.59
CA PHE A 22 -10.39 -8.81 45.25
C PHE A 22 -10.05 -7.60 44.34
N GLY A 23 -10.05 -6.39 44.92
CA GLY A 23 -9.64 -5.18 44.23
C GLY A 23 -8.16 -5.21 43.80
N TYR A 24 -7.25 -5.68 44.64
CA TYR A 24 -5.85 -5.84 44.31
C TYR A 24 -5.61 -6.97 43.28
N PHE A 25 -6.39 -8.05 43.31
CA PHE A 25 -6.30 -9.13 42.32
C PHE A 25 -6.81 -8.68 40.94
N LEU A 26 -7.88 -7.89 40.87
CA LEU A 26 -8.39 -7.31 39.63
C LEU A 26 -7.42 -6.26 39.06
N MET A 27 -6.78 -5.44 39.89
CA MET A 27 -5.81 -4.45 39.48
C MET A 27 -4.49 -5.09 38.96
N ALA A 28 -4.07 -6.22 39.58
CA ALA A 28 -2.91 -6.98 39.15
C ALA A 28 -3.10 -7.70 37.80
N LEU A 29 -4.34 -8.06 37.41
CA LEU A 29 -4.67 -8.66 36.13
C LEU A 29 -4.73 -7.65 34.98
N LEU A 30 -5.02 -6.38 35.25
CA LEU A 30 -5.10 -5.32 34.25
C LEU A 30 -3.72 -4.71 33.87
N PHE A 31 -2.75 -4.75 34.80
CA PHE A 31 -1.42 -4.18 34.61
C PHE A 31 -0.59 -4.87 33.48
N PRO A 32 -0.54 -6.20 33.38
CA PRO A 32 0.19 -6.85 32.26
C PRO A 32 -0.46 -6.64 30.91
N LEU A 33 -1.80 -6.52 30.84
CA LEU A 33 -2.53 -6.28 29.59
C LEU A 33 -2.25 -4.88 29.03
N SER A 34 -2.24 -3.85 29.88
CA SER A 34 -1.94 -2.47 29.45
C SER A 34 -0.48 -2.29 28.98
N LYS A 35 0.46 -2.97 29.62
CA LYS A 35 1.87 -2.93 29.25
C LYS A 35 2.14 -3.61 27.91
N ASN A 36 1.50 -4.76 27.64
CA ASN A 36 1.60 -5.47 26.37
C ASN A 36 0.98 -4.68 25.22
N TYR A 37 -0.18 -4.07 25.43
CA TYR A 37 -0.85 -3.23 24.43
C TYR A 37 0.00 -2.01 24.06
N SER A 38 0.61 -1.33 25.04
CA SER A 38 1.51 -0.21 24.80
C SER A 38 2.76 -0.61 24.01
N GLN A 39 3.38 -1.75 24.34
CA GLN A 39 4.55 -2.26 23.63
C GLN A 39 4.24 -2.64 22.19
N GLU A 40 3.10 -3.29 21.93
CA GLU A 40 2.68 -3.66 20.58
C GLU A 40 2.41 -2.42 19.72
N THR A 41 1.76 -1.40 20.26
CA THR A 41 1.49 -0.14 19.54
C THR A 41 2.78 0.58 19.19
N ILE A 42 3.76 0.64 20.10
CA ILE A 42 5.09 1.21 19.84
C ILE A 42 5.78 0.44 18.71
N LEU A 43 5.76 -0.89 18.74
CA LEU A 43 6.37 -1.74 17.72
C LEU A 43 5.74 -1.52 16.34
N LYS A 44 4.41 -1.46 16.23
CA LYS A 44 3.70 -1.21 14.96
C LYS A 44 4.10 0.13 14.36
N LYS A 45 4.13 1.17 15.18
CA LYS A 45 4.56 2.52 14.80
C LYS A 45 6.00 2.52 14.30
N GLU A 46 6.91 1.88 15.03
CA GLU A 46 8.33 1.77 14.67
C GLU A 46 8.53 1.06 13.33
N ILE A 47 7.85 -0.08 13.11
CA ILE A 47 7.94 -0.83 11.84
C ILE A 47 7.49 0.04 10.66
N VAL A 48 6.36 0.73 10.78
CA VAL A 48 5.83 1.59 9.71
C VAL A 48 6.76 2.77 9.46
N LEU A 49 7.23 3.45 10.48
CA LEU A 49 8.13 4.60 10.31
C LEU A 49 9.46 4.19 9.68
N LYS A 50 10.06 3.09 10.10
CA LYS A 50 11.28 2.55 9.48
C LYS A 50 11.06 2.11 8.04
N MET A 51 9.89 1.56 7.72
CA MET A 51 9.53 1.23 6.34
C MET A 51 9.49 2.49 5.47
N LEU A 52 8.83 3.55 5.91
CA LEU A 52 8.74 4.81 5.18
C LEU A 52 10.10 5.47 5.02
N ASP A 53 10.89 5.54 6.10
CA ASP A 53 12.25 6.08 6.08
C ASP A 53 13.16 5.29 5.11
N SER A 54 13.06 3.98 5.13
CA SER A 54 13.81 3.14 4.20
C SER A 54 13.42 3.39 2.74
N ILE A 55 12.13 3.51 2.43
CA ILE A 55 11.68 3.83 1.06
C ILE A 55 12.21 5.21 0.64
N ASP A 56 12.06 6.22 1.49
CA ASP A 56 12.44 7.59 1.17
C ASP A 56 13.95 7.81 1.06
N SER A 57 14.75 7.02 1.77
CA SER A 57 16.22 7.12 1.75
C SER A 57 16.88 6.48 0.53
N HIS A 58 16.15 5.67 -0.24
CA HIS A 58 16.68 4.97 -1.42
C HIS A 58 16.16 5.59 -2.72
N ASN A 59 16.90 6.58 -3.24
CA ASN A 59 16.50 7.26 -4.48
C ASN A 59 16.64 6.39 -5.73
N GLN A 60 17.56 5.43 -5.77
CA GLN A 60 17.78 4.53 -6.91
C GLN A 60 17.68 3.07 -6.46
N ILE A 61 16.80 2.32 -7.11
CA ILE A 61 16.59 0.91 -6.84
C ILE A 61 16.38 0.12 -8.14
N SER A 62 16.68 -1.16 -8.11
CA SER A 62 16.24 -2.08 -9.17
C SER A 62 15.58 -3.30 -8.56
N PHE A 63 14.60 -3.86 -9.25
CA PHE A 63 13.83 -4.99 -8.76
C PHE A 63 13.16 -5.78 -9.90
N GLU A 64 12.78 -7.00 -9.62
CA GLU A 64 11.74 -7.70 -10.35
C GLU A 64 10.43 -7.61 -9.58
N MET A 65 9.32 -7.36 -10.27
CA MET A 65 7.99 -7.36 -9.68
C MET A 65 7.08 -8.35 -10.40
N PHE A 66 6.39 -9.18 -9.61
CA PHE A 66 5.20 -9.90 -10.03
C PHE A 66 3.97 -9.15 -9.52
N ARG A 67 3.00 -8.95 -10.41
CA ARG A 67 1.68 -8.40 -10.07
C ARG A 67 0.58 -9.38 -10.40
N SER A 68 -0.49 -9.35 -9.62
CA SER A 68 -1.76 -10.04 -9.89
C SER A 68 -2.88 -9.10 -9.49
N GLU A 69 -3.66 -8.64 -10.45
CA GLU A 69 -4.66 -7.58 -10.27
C GLU A 69 -6.01 -8.09 -10.79
N ARG A 70 -7.08 -7.85 -10.03
CA ARG A 70 -8.42 -8.30 -10.41
C ARG A 70 -8.98 -7.38 -11.49
N GLY A 71 -9.22 -7.93 -12.69
CA GLY A 71 -9.90 -7.22 -13.77
C GLY A 71 -11.39 -6.99 -13.50
N GLU A 72 -12.03 -6.18 -14.31
CA GLU A 72 -13.44 -5.82 -14.21
C GLU A 72 -14.37 -7.03 -14.23
N ASN A 73 -14.04 -8.04 -15.02
CA ASN A 73 -14.79 -9.32 -15.12
C ASN A 73 -14.49 -10.30 -13.97
N GLY A 74 -13.72 -9.89 -12.95
CA GLY A 74 -13.33 -10.73 -11.82
C GLY A 74 -12.16 -11.68 -12.07
N THR A 75 -11.63 -11.77 -13.30
CA THR A 75 -10.43 -12.58 -13.57
C THR A 75 -9.17 -11.84 -13.12
N TYR A 76 -8.11 -12.59 -12.79
CA TYR A 76 -6.84 -11.98 -12.38
C TYR A 76 -5.89 -11.84 -13.56
N ILE A 77 -5.40 -10.62 -13.76
CA ILE A 77 -4.40 -10.27 -14.75
C ILE A 77 -3.04 -10.33 -14.06
N ASN A 78 -2.18 -11.22 -14.54
CA ASN A 78 -0.86 -11.43 -14.00
C ASN A 78 0.20 -10.79 -14.90
N GLY A 79 1.23 -10.20 -14.27
CA GLY A 79 2.36 -9.63 -14.99
C GLY A 79 3.65 -9.77 -14.21
N LYS A 80 4.75 -9.86 -14.95
CA LYS A 80 6.10 -9.85 -14.37
C LYS A 80 7.00 -8.94 -15.20
N PHE A 81 7.78 -8.09 -14.51
CA PHE A 81 8.76 -7.24 -15.17
C PHE A 81 9.97 -6.98 -14.28
N PHE A 82 11.08 -6.62 -14.90
CA PHE A 82 12.25 -6.03 -14.25
C PHE A 82 12.18 -4.51 -14.39
N ALA A 83 12.60 -3.77 -13.35
CA ALA A 83 12.68 -2.31 -13.40
C ALA A 83 13.97 -1.76 -12.80
N LYS A 84 14.41 -0.64 -13.35
CA LYS A 84 15.35 0.31 -12.76
C LYS A 84 14.57 1.59 -12.49
N LEU A 85 14.63 2.10 -11.26
CA LEU A 85 13.84 3.24 -10.84
C LEU A 85 14.71 4.26 -10.10
N GLN A 86 14.50 5.52 -10.39
CA GLN A 86 14.95 6.68 -9.62
C GLN A 86 13.70 7.42 -9.14
N ALA A 87 13.61 7.68 -7.83
CA ALA A 87 12.42 8.26 -7.22
C ALA A 87 12.30 9.78 -7.43
N SER A 88 13.45 10.51 -7.47
CA SER A 88 13.44 11.97 -7.65
C SER A 88 14.69 12.46 -8.41
N PRO A 89 14.54 13.21 -9.55
CA PRO A 89 13.32 13.25 -10.35
C PRO A 89 12.90 11.86 -10.80
N TYR A 90 11.61 11.62 -10.99
CA TYR A 90 11.13 10.27 -11.27
C TYR A 90 11.57 9.78 -12.64
N LYS A 91 12.27 8.65 -12.67
CA LYS A 91 12.72 7.98 -13.88
C LYS A 91 12.55 6.48 -13.73
N ILE A 92 12.04 5.82 -14.75
CA ILE A 92 11.91 4.37 -14.74
C ILE A 92 12.19 3.78 -16.12
N TYR A 93 12.97 2.72 -16.13
CA TYR A 93 13.04 1.76 -17.21
C TYR A 93 12.43 0.45 -16.72
N ALA A 94 11.58 -0.16 -17.55
CA ALA A 94 10.98 -1.46 -17.28
C ALA A 94 11.09 -2.37 -18.50
N LYS A 95 11.45 -3.66 -18.28
CA LYS A 95 11.44 -4.71 -19.30
C LYS A 95 10.48 -5.81 -18.87
N MET A 96 9.48 -6.06 -19.71
CA MET A 96 8.44 -7.04 -19.45
C MET A 96 9.01 -8.45 -19.57
N LYS A 97 8.64 -9.31 -18.61
CA LYS A 97 8.94 -10.76 -18.63
C LYS A 97 7.69 -11.59 -18.96
N SER A 98 6.50 -11.09 -18.57
CA SER A 98 5.19 -11.65 -18.95
C SER A 98 4.06 -10.67 -18.61
N PRO A 99 2.94 -10.67 -19.36
CA PRO A 99 2.87 -11.02 -20.77
C PRO A 99 3.68 -10.03 -21.61
N LYS A 100 3.74 -10.15 -22.91
CA LYS A 100 4.51 -9.26 -23.80
C LYS A 100 6.02 -9.27 -23.47
N GLU A 101 6.58 -10.48 -23.37
CA GLU A 101 8.00 -10.68 -23.06
C GLU A 101 8.91 -9.84 -24.00
N GLY A 102 9.92 -9.20 -23.39
CA GLY A 102 10.87 -8.34 -24.09
C GLY A 102 10.38 -6.93 -24.38
N ALA A 103 9.08 -6.60 -24.20
CA ALA A 103 8.63 -5.22 -24.34
C ALA A 103 9.31 -4.32 -23.31
N GLU A 104 9.71 -3.11 -23.74
CA GLU A 104 10.44 -2.15 -22.90
C GLU A 104 9.68 -0.85 -22.79
N ILE A 105 9.77 -0.22 -21.61
CA ILE A 105 9.16 1.06 -21.33
C ILE A 105 10.20 1.94 -20.64
N LEU A 106 10.38 3.16 -21.15
CA LEU A 106 11.22 4.19 -20.58
C LEU A 106 10.39 5.44 -20.33
N TYR A 107 10.37 5.91 -19.07
CA TYR A 107 9.71 7.16 -18.71
C TYR A 107 10.63 8.00 -17.82
N LEU A 108 10.75 9.28 -18.17
CA LEU A 108 11.51 10.29 -17.43
C LEU A 108 10.61 11.51 -17.22
N GLU A 109 10.39 11.85 -15.97
CA GLU A 109 9.61 13.01 -15.61
C GLU A 109 10.23 14.29 -16.18
N GLY A 110 9.40 15.12 -16.83
CA GLY A 110 9.82 16.35 -17.50
C GLY A 110 10.47 16.19 -18.86
N GLU A 111 10.76 14.96 -19.31
CA GLU A 111 11.36 14.67 -20.62
C GLU A 111 10.31 14.08 -21.59
N ASN A 112 10.61 14.09 -22.89
CA ASN A 112 9.74 13.55 -23.96
C ASN A 112 8.28 14.06 -23.88
N ASN A 113 8.06 15.32 -23.50
CA ASN A 113 6.74 15.90 -23.25
C ASN A 113 5.93 15.09 -22.19
N ASN A 114 6.58 14.56 -21.17
CA ASN A 114 6.02 13.66 -20.15
C ASN A 114 5.41 12.37 -20.73
N LYS A 115 5.86 11.92 -21.91
CA LYS A 115 5.42 10.66 -22.52
C LYS A 115 6.39 9.54 -22.23
N ALA A 116 5.86 8.34 -22.04
CA ALA A 116 6.64 7.12 -21.97
C ALA A 116 7.02 6.66 -23.37
N LEU A 117 8.29 6.33 -23.59
CA LEU A 117 8.76 5.65 -24.78
C LEU A 117 8.55 4.14 -24.60
N VAL A 118 7.96 3.48 -25.58
CA VAL A 118 7.62 2.05 -25.53
C VAL A 118 8.16 1.35 -26.77
N ASN A 119 8.97 0.32 -26.56
CA ASN A 119 9.25 -0.69 -27.55
C ASN A 119 8.37 -1.91 -27.27
N PRO A 120 7.41 -2.25 -28.12
CA PRO A 120 6.50 -3.37 -27.89
C PRO A 120 7.11 -4.75 -28.14
N ASN A 121 8.34 -4.80 -28.65
CA ASN A 121 9.07 -6.02 -29.04
C ASN A 121 8.33 -6.89 -30.07
N PHE A 122 7.66 -6.27 -31.02
CA PHE A 122 7.06 -6.96 -32.20
C PHE A 122 7.15 -6.09 -33.44
N PHE A 123 7.04 -6.74 -34.60
CA PHE A 123 7.09 -6.05 -35.90
C PHE A 123 6.10 -4.87 -35.96
N PRO A 124 6.50 -3.68 -36.40
CA PRO A 124 7.75 -3.33 -37.09
C PRO A 124 8.95 -2.95 -36.21
N TYR A 125 8.96 -3.32 -34.90
CA TYR A 125 10.05 -3.07 -33.91
C TYR A 125 10.41 -1.58 -33.80
N ILE A 126 9.41 -0.72 -33.83
CA ILE A 126 9.56 0.72 -33.67
C ILE A 126 9.11 1.16 -32.25
N SER A 127 9.87 2.06 -31.66
CA SER A 127 9.50 2.67 -30.39
C SER A 127 8.53 3.82 -30.61
N ILE A 128 7.47 3.87 -29.79
CA ILE A 128 6.40 4.87 -29.88
C ILE A 128 6.24 5.54 -28.52
N SER A 129 6.02 6.86 -28.54
CA SER A 129 5.75 7.64 -27.33
C SER A 129 4.27 7.72 -27.03
N PHE A 130 3.88 7.30 -25.81
CA PHE A 130 2.50 7.34 -25.33
C PHE A 130 2.38 8.17 -24.05
N ASP A 131 1.22 8.76 -23.84
CA ASP A 131 0.85 9.29 -22.53
C ASP A 131 0.87 8.12 -21.50
N PRO A 132 1.52 8.27 -20.34
CA PRO A 132 1.54 7.21 -19.32
C PRO A 132 0.15 6.72 -18.89
N ASN A 133 -0.87 7.56 -19.02
CA ASN A 133 -2.25 7.25 -18.70
C ASN A 133 -3.01 6.54 -19.83
N PHE A 134 -2.37 6.38 -20.99
CA PHE A 134 -2.99 5.71 -22.12
C PHE A 134 -3.26 4.24 -21.81
N SER A 135 -4.48 3.78 -22.09
CA SER A 135 -4.97 2.45 -21.69
C SER A 135 -4.09 1.30 -22.15
N LEU A 136 -3.48 1.43 -23.35
CA LEU A 136 -2.57 0.42 -23.90
C LEU A 136 -1.31 0.19 -23.04
N LEU A 137 -0.83 1.24 -22.33
CA LEU A 137 0.34 1.12 -21.45
C LEU A 137 0.00 0.47 -20.11
N LYS A 138 -1.24 0.61 -19.67
CA LYS A 138 -1.71 -0.07 -18.44
C LYS A 138 -1.81 -1.58 -18.67
N ALA A 139 -1.89 -2.06 -19.92
CA ALA A 139 -2.03 -3.48 -20.27
C ALA A 139 -3.10 -4.17 -19.41
N ASP A 140 -4.26 -3.52 -19.29
CA ASP A 140 -5.37 -3.89 -18.39
C ASP A 140 -5.03 -3.88 -16.89
N GLY A 141 -3.86 -3.37 -16.52
CA GLY A 141 -3.43 -3.23 -15.12
C GLY A 141 -4.09 -2.06 -14.40
N HIS A 142 -3.93 -2.05 -13.08
CA HIS A 142 -4.48 -1.03 -12.20
C HIS A 142 -3.64 0.26 -12.19
N HIS A 143 -2.35 0.15 -12.45
CA HIS A 143 -1.38 1.23 -12.33
C HIS A 143 -0.70 1.54 -13.66
N ASN A 144 -0.36 2.80 -13.85
CA ASN A 144 0.50 3.22 -14.94
C ASN A 144 1.99 3.17 -14.53
N ILE A 145 2.88 3.43 -15.50
CA ILE A 145 4.33 3.34 -15.27
C ILE A 145 4.86 4.36 -14.24
N LYS A 146 4.18 5.50 -14.01
CA LYS A 146 4.55 6.52 -13.02
C LYS A 146 4.26 6.07 -11.60
N GLU A 147 3.42 5.07 -11.42
CA GLU A 147 2.98 4.53 -10.14
C GLU A 147 3.77 3.28 -9.72
N ALA A 148 4.69 2.84 -10.58
CA ALA A 148 5.50 1.66 -10.30
C ALA A 148 6.46 1.87 -9.13
N GLY A 149 6.74 0.80 -8.40
CA GLY A 149 7.66 0.81 -7.27
C GLY A 149 7.00 1.24 -5.96
N PHE A 150 7.72 2.03 -5.15
CA PHE A 150 7.33 2.29 -3.76
C PHE A 150 6.95 3.75 -3.48
N VAL A 151 7.09 4.67 -4.46
CA VAL A 151 6.85 6.11 -4.26
C VAL A 151 5.38 6.37 -3.92
N LEU A 152 4.46 5.88 -4.75
CA LEU A 152 3.02 6.01 -4.51
C LEU A 152 2.62 5.35 -3.18
N PHE A 153 3.18 4.18 -2.88
CA PHE A 153 2.95 3.47 -1.63
C PHE A 153 3.36 4.31 -0.41
N SER A 154 4.55 4.92 -0.43
CA SER A 154 4.99 5.82 0.65
C SER A 154 4.07 7.03 0.81
N GLN A 155 3.67 7.66 -0.30
CA GLN A 155 2.75 8.81 -0.29
C GLN A 155 1.39 8.45 0.29
N LEU A 156 0.83 7.28 -0.08
CA LEU A 156 -0.43 6.75 0.45
C LEU A 156 -0.35 6.60 1.98
N PHE A 157 0.69 5.95 2.50
CA PHE A 157 0.86 5.78 3.95
C PHE A 157 1.00 7.13 4.68
N LYS A 158 1.81 8.04 4.14
CA LYS A 158 1.95 9.40 4.70
C LYS A 158 0.64 10.17 4.72
N SER A 159 -0.18 10.03 3.67
CA SER A 159 -1.50 10.66 3.61
C SER A 159 -2.44 10.11 4.69
N HIS A 160 -2.40 8.79 4.95
CA HIS A 160 -3.20 8.16 6.01
C HIS A 160 -2.71 8.57 7.41
N ILE A 161 -1.39 8.60 7.64
CA ILE A 161 -0.83 9.11 8.92
C ILE A 161 -1.24 10.57 9.12
N LYS A 162 -1.18 11.41 8.08
CA LYS A 162 -1.65 12.81 8.15
C LYS A 162 -3.15 12.90 8.47
N LYS A 163 -3.97 12.03 7.88
CA LYS A 163 -5.44 12.03 8.06
C LYS A 163 -5.86 11.57 9.45
N TYR A 164 -5.25 10.53 9.98
CA TYR A 164 -5.67 9.86 11.22
C TYR A 164 -4.79 10.16 12.44
N GLY A 165 -3.59 10.75 12.24
CA GLY A 165 -2.62 10.91 13.31
C GLY A 165 -2.21 9.59 13.93
N ASP A 166 -2.07 9.56 15.26
CA ASP A 166 -1.70 8.33 15.98
C ASP A 166 -2.78 7.24 15.91
N SER A 167 -4.07 7.60 15.69
CA SER A 167 -5.15 6.62 15.48
C SER A 167 -4.97 5.76 14.23
N PHE A 168 -4.08 6.15 13.30
CA PHE A 168 -3.71 5.30 12.17
C PHE A 168 -3.19 3.93 12.62
N TYR A 169 -2.43 3.90 13.71
CA TYR A 169 -1.83 2.67 14.21
C TYR A 169 -2.83 1.72 14.88
N ASP A 170 -4.05 2.18 15.18
CA ASP A 170 -5.13 1.34 15.70
C ASP A 170 -5.72 0.44 14.61
N PHE A 171 -5.61 0.83 13.33
CA PHE A 171 -5.98 -0.02 12.20
C PHE A 171 -5.01 -1.17 11.96
N ILE A 172 -3.81 -1.13 12.57
CA ILE A 172 -2.71 -2.07 12.30
C ILE A 172 -2.68 -3.16 13.36
N SER A 173 -2.64 -4.41 12.91
CA SER A 173 -2.27 -5.59 13.70
C SER A 173 -0.86 -6.04 13.32
N TYR A 174 -0.04 -6.34 14.32
CA TYR A 174 1.24 -7.02 14.14
C TYR A 174 1.03 -8.52 14.22
N ASP A 175 1.18 -9.21 13.09
CA ASP A 175 0.91 -10.65 12.98
C ASP A 175 2.13 -11.52 13.33
N GLY A 176 3.29 -10.90 13.62
CA GLY A 176 4.52 -11.62 13.96
C GLY A 176 5.59 -11.59 12.87
N ILE A 177 6.57 -12.49 13.00
CA ILE A 177 7.66 -12.65 12.04
C ILE A 177 7.42 -13.90 11.22
N PHE A 178 7.48 -13.75 9.88
CA PHE A 178 7.28 -14.83 8.92
C PHE A 178 8.49 -14.94 7.99
N ASN A 179 8.78 -16.14 7.54
CA ASN A 179 9.73 -16.35 6.45
C ASN A 179 9.00 -16.24 5.11
N TRP A 180 9.46 -15.34 4.24
CA TRP A 180 8.97 -15.17 2.89
C TRP A 180 10.15 -15.15 1.93
N ASN A 181 10.19 -16.11 0.99
CA ASN A 181 11.26 -16.20 -0.02
C ASN A 181 12.65 -16.08 0.62
N GLU A 182 12.93 -16.92 1.64
CA GLU A 182 14.18 -17.00 2.43
C GLU A 182 14.51 -15.74 3.25
N ARG A 183 13.60 -14.76 3.32
CA ARG A 183 13.76 -13.52 4.11
C ARG A 183 12.84 -13.53 5.32
N LYS A 184 13.37 -13.11 6.46
CA LYS A 184 12.54 -12.85 7.66
C LYS A 184 11.82 -11.52 7.48
N CYS A 185 10.49 -11.54 7.58
CA CYS A 185 9.65 -10.37 7.40
C CYS A 185 8.80 -10.13 8.64
N TYR A 186 8.62 -8.86 8.99
CA TYR A 186 7.48 -8.45 9.80
C TYR A 186 6.22 -8.57 8.96
N LYS A 187 5.21 -9.26 9.47
CA LYS A 187 3.89 -9.26 8.85
C LYS A 187 2.99 -8.31 9.63
N ILE A 188 2.38 -7.37 8.92
CA ILE A 188 1.35 -6.49 9.47
C ILE A 188 0.09 -6.58 8.60
N THR A 189 -1.05 -6.44 9.26
CA THR A 189 -2.36 -6.34 8.62
C THR A 189 -2.99 -5.00 8.99
N ILE A 190 -3.45 -4.25 8.01
CA ILE A 190 -4.16 -2.99 8.19
C ILE A 190 -5.61 -3.20 7.79
N ASN A 191 -6.56 -2.98 8.71
CA ASN A 191 -7.99 -3.09 8.48
C ASN A 191 -8.64 -1.73 8.67
N TYR A 192 -9.12 -1.12 7.58
CA TYR A 192 -9.83 0.14 7.64
C TYR A 192 -11.32 -0.10 7.86
N VAL A 193 -11.75 0.01 9.13
CA VAL A 193 -13.15 -0.24 9.54
C VAL A 193 -14.13 0.78 8.98
N ASP A 194 -13.64 1.96 8.59
CA ASP A 194 -14.40 3.06 8.00
C ASP A 194 -14.38 3.07 6.45
N TYR A 195 -13.76 2.05 5.82
CA TYR A 195 -13.80 1.91 4.37
C TYR A 195 -15.24 1.77 3.84
N LYS A 196 -15.59 2.62 2.88
CA LYS A 196 -16.92 2.62 2.28
C LYS A 196 -16.93 3.24 0.88
N LEU A 197 -17.98 2.95 0.13
CA LEU A 197 -18.31 3.65 -1.10
C LEU A 197 -19.07 4.94 -0.74
N ILE A 198 -18.72 6.04 -1.43
CA ILE A 198 -19.33 7.36 -1.25
C ILE A 198 -19.70 7.97 -2.60
N LYS A 199 -20.64 8.91 -2.59
CA LYS A 199 -20.92 9.76 -3.75
C LYS A 199 -19.94 10.93 -3.74
N TYR A 200 -19.39 11.20 -4.92
CA TYR A 200 -18.48 12.32 -5.16
C TYR A 200 -19.08 13.25 -6.21
N SER A 201 -19.12 14.54 -5.89
CA SER A 201 -19.57 15.59 -6.81
C SER A 201 -18.36 16.11 -7.57
N CYS A 202 -18.32 15.85 -8.87
CA CYS A 202 -17.21 16.23 -9.72
C CYS A 202 -17.11 17.75 -9.89
N LYS A 203 -15.90 18.26 -10.08
CA LYS A 203 -15.65 19.60 -10.57
C LYS A 203 -15.63 19.61 -12.10
N GLU A 204 -15.86 20.77 -12.69
CA GLU A 204 -15.81 20.94 -14.15
C GLU A 204 -14.45 20.50 -14.72
N GLY A 205 -14.49 19.60 -15.68
CA GLY A 205 -13.33 19.13 -16.40
C GLY A 205 -12.46 18.09 -15.69
N GLU A 206 -12.81 17.66 -14.46
CA GLU A 206 -12.10 16.55 -13.79
C GLU A 206 -12.26 15.24 -14.59
N THR A 207 -11.25 14.36 -14.49
CA THR A 207 -11.26 13.01 -15.01
C THR A 207 -11.22 12.01 -13.85
N LEU A 208 -11.61 10.73 -14.08
CA LEU A 208 -11.46 9.68 -13.05
C LEU A 208 -10.00 9.56 -12.59
N TYR A 209 -9.07 9.83 -13.49
CA TYR A 209 -7.65 9.77 -13.21
C TYR A 209 -7.23 10.85 -12.19
N GLU A 210 -7.59 12.12 -12.44
CA GLU A 210 -7.29 13.24 -11.56
C GLU A 210 -7.99 13.10 -10.20
N ILE A 211 -9.23 12.58 -10.19
CA ILE A 211 -9.95 12.29 -8.94
C ILE A 211 -9.22 11.22 -8.12
N ALA A 212 -8.75 10.14 -8.77
CA ALA A 212 -7.99 9.09 -8.11
C ALA A 212 -6.66 9.63 -7.54
N GLU A 213 -5.88 10.36 -8.33
CA GLU A 213 -4.60 10.94 -7.94
C GLU A 213 -4.75 11.91 -6.76
N ASN A 214 -5.68 12.87 -6.86
CA ASN A 214 -5.91 13.89 -5.82
C ASN A 214 -6.41 13.32 -4.49
N ASN A 215 -7.04 12.14 -4.51
CA ASN A 215 -7.60 11.48 -3.32
C ASN A 215 -6.81 10.23 -2.88
N TYR A 216 -5.67 9.94 -3.50
CA TYR A 216 -4.90 8.71 -3.26
C TYR A 216 -5.75 7.45 -3.39
N LEU A 217 -6.55 7.36 -4.46
CA LEU A 217 -7.40 6.21 -4.78
C LEU A 217 -6.86 5.45 -5.99
N ASN A 218 -7.39 4.26 -6.21
CA ASN A 218 -7.05 3.46 -7.38
C ASN A 218 -7.98 3.80 -8.54
N VAL A 219 -7.44 4.24 -9.68
CA VAL A 219 -8.22 4.62 -10.85
C VAL A 219 -9.00 3.44 -11.45
N ALA A 220 -8.44 2.22 -11.43
CA ALA A 220 -9.15 1.04 -11.91
C ALA A 220 -10.37 0.75 -11.03
N LYS A 221 -10.27 0.95 -9.71
CA LYS A 221 -11.42 0.84 -8.80
C LYS A 221 -12.50 1.87 -9.13
N LEU A 222 -12.12 3.11 -9.40
CA LEU A 222 -13.08 4.15 -9.78
C LEU A 222 -13.77 3.78 -11.10
N ARG A 223 -13.05 3.27 -12.09
CA ARG A 223 -13.60 2.78 -13.35
C ARG A 223 -14.59 1.63 -13.14
N PHE A 224 -14.26 0.64 -12.29
CA PHE A 224 -15.15 -0.48 -11.99
C PHE A 224 -16.45 -0.04 -11.29
N LEU A 225 -16.39 1.05 -10.52
CA LEU A 225 -17.57 1.64 -9.87
C LEU A 225 -18.40 2.53 -10.79
N ASN A 226 -17.87 2.95 -11.94
CA ASN A 226 -18.49 3.85 -12.92
C ASN A 226 -18.18 3.37 -14.35
N PRO A 227 -18.66 2.19 -14.76
CA PRO A 227 -18.24 1.53 -16.00
C PRO A 227 -18.63 2.33 -17.27
N GLU A 228 -19.58 3.26 -17.16
CA GLU A 228 -20.01 4.15 -18.25
C GLU A 228 -19.01 5.31 -18.51
N ILE A 229 -18.01 5.47 -17.63
CA ILE A 229 -17.07 6.60 -17.69
C ILE A 229 -15.68 6.10 -18.09
N ASN A 230 -15.14 6.64 -19.20
CA ASN A 230 -13.75 6.42 -19.56
C ASN A 230 -12.81 7.23 -18.65
N ASP A 231 -11.64 6.68 -18.27
CA ASP A 231 -10.69 7.28 -17.31
C ASP A 231 -10.26 8.71 -17.68
N SER A 232 -10.15 9.01 -18.97
CA SER A 232 -9.73 10.32 -19.49
C SER A 232 -10.89 11.23 -19.90
N LYS A 233 -12.14 10.78 -19.76
CA LYS A 233 -13.32 11.60 -20.08
C LYS A 233 -13.43 12.74 -19.08
N LYS A 234 -13.53 13.97 -19.59
CA LYS A 234 -13.83 15.15 -18.78
C LYS A 234 -15.27 15.09 -18.28
N LEU A 235 -15.42 15.23 -16.97
CA LEU A 235 -16.70 15.18 -16.26
C LEU A 235 -17.28 16.59 -16.14
N GLN A 236 -18.60 16.65 -15.98
CA GLN A 236 -19.31 17.92 -15.82
C GLN A 236 -19.33 18.34 -14.34
N GLU A 237 -19.46 19.64 -14.10
CA GLU A 237 -19.63 20.17 -12.76
C GLU A 237 -20.85 19.53 -12.08
N SER A 238 -20.69 19.16 -10.82
CA SER A 238 -21.72 18.50 -10.00
C SER A 238 -22.19 17.14 -10.49
N GLN A 239 -21.57 16.57 -11.53
CA GLN A 239 -21.83 15.17 -11.93
C GLN A 239 -21.53 14.25 -10.75
N GLN A 240 -22.46 13.34 -10.43
CA GLN A 240 -22.31 12.40 -9.32
C GLN A 240 -21.68 11.10 -9.80
N ILE A 241 -20.59 10.70 -9.17
CA ILE A 241 -19.95 9.40 -9.39
C ILE A 241 -19.80 8.65 -8.07
N THR A 242 -19.54 7.36 -8.14
CA THR A 242 -19.25 6.55 -6.95
C THR A 242 -17.73 6.37 -6.81
N ILE A 243 -17.18 6.68 -5.64
CA ILE A 243 -15.77 6.46 -5.32
C ILE A 243 -15.63 5.71 -3.99
N THR A 244 -14.43 5.25 -3.67
CA THR A 244 -14.08 4.79 -2.31
C THR A 244 -13.56 5.97 -1.49
N ASN A 245 -13.72 5.93 -0.17
CA ASN A 245 -13.15 6.95 0.73
C ASN A 245 -11.69 6.68 1.11
N LEU A 246 -11.16 5.49 0.76
CA LEU A 246 -9.81 5.02 1.01
C LEU A 246 -9.36 4.09 -0.12
N TYR A 247 -8.06 3.91 -0.27
CA TYR A 247 -7.47 3.07 -1.31
C TYR A 247 -7.90 1.60 -1.21
N SER A 248 -7.95 1.06 0.00
CA SER A 248 -8.25 -0.34 0.26
C SER A 248 -9.07 -0.52 1.53
N LYS A 249 -9.81 -1.63 1.63
CA LYS A 249 -10.48 -2.07 2.85
C LYS A 249 -9.50 -2.74 3.81
N LYS A 250 -8.58 -3.54 3.26
CA LYS A 250 -7.58 -4.27 4.02
C LYS A 250 -6.29 -4.37 3.22
N LEU A 251 -5.15 -4.25 3.91
CA LEU A 251 -3.82 -4.41 3.35
C LEU A 251 -3.01 -5.36 4.22
N ILE A 252 -2.32 -6.33 3.62
CA ILE A 252 -1.37 -7.21 4.31
C ILE A 252 0.01 -6.94 3.72
N LEU A 253 0.99 -6.71 4.58
CA LEU A 253 2.37 -6.44 4.18
C LEU A 253 3.33 -7.43 4.82
N TYR A 254 4.29 -7.89 4.02
CA TYR A 254 5.50 -8.56 4.50
C TYR A 254 6.67 -7.59 4.31
N ILE A 255 7.14 -7.04 5.40
CA ILE A 255 8.20 -6.02 5.47
C ILE A 255 9.49 -6.72 5.85
N ASP A 256 10.49 -6.69 4.97
CA ASP A 256 11.78 -7.32 5.18
C ASP A 256 12.47 -6.73 6.43
N LYS A 257 12.91 -7.61 7.33
CA LYS A 257 13.57 -7.18 8.57
C LYS A 257 14.94 -6.55 8.38
N GLN A 258 15.61 -6.81 7.26
CA GLN A 258 16.97 -6.30 7.02
C GLN A 258 16.94 -4.87 6.50
N ASN A 259 16.00 -4.55 5.61
CA ASN A 259 15.95 -3.27 4.91
C ASN A 259 14.61 -2.54 5.02
N TYR A 260 13.64 -3.09 5.71
CA TYR A 260 12.30 -2.53 5.92
C TYR A 260 11.48 -2.26 4.64
N PHE A 261 11.86 -2.79 3.48
CA PHE A 261 11.02 -2.69 2.29
C PHE A 261 9.82 -3.65 2.37
N PRO A 262 8.60 -3.20 1.96
CA PRO A 262 7.39 -4.03 1.90
C PRO A 262 7.43 -4.91 0.64
N ILE A 263 8.17 -6.02 0.71
CA ILE A 263 8.48 -6.88 -0.45
C ILE A 263 7.31 -7.76 -0.91
N TYR A 264 6.25 -7.89 -0.10
CA TYR A 264 5.02 -8.56 -0.49
C TYR A 264 3.82 -7.76 0.04
N GLN A 265 2.93 -7.41 -0.87
CA GLN A 265 1.77 -6.56 -0.60
C GLN A 265 0.51 -7.26 -1.13
N ILE A 266 -0.54 -7.34 -0.31
CA ILE A 266 -1.82 -7.95 -0.65
C ILE A 266 -2.92 -6.96 -0.28
N VAL A 267 -3.63 -6.47 -1.28
CA VAL A 267 -4.66 -5.44 -1.17
C VAL A 267 -6.04 -6.06 -1.35
N PHE A 268 -6.96 -5.73 -0.46
CA PHE A 268 -8.36 -6.17 -0.52
C PHE A 268 -9.29 -4.96 -0.57
N ASP A 269 -10.30 -5.08 -1.38
CA ASP A 269 -11.46 -4.19 -1.37
C ASP A 269 -12.68 -4.84 -0.66
N GLU A 270 -13.90 -4.34 -0.89
CA GLU A 270 -15.11 -4.88 -0.29
C GLU A 270 -15.53 -6.25 -0.88
N ILE A 271 -15.03 -6.59 -2.08
CA ILE A 271 -15.36 -7.85 -2.76
C ILE A 271 -14.40 -8.97 -2.34
N GLY A 272 -13.11 -8.63 -2.14
CA GLY A 272 -12.07 -9.60 -1.81
C GLY A 272 -10.67 -9.18 -2.24
N LEU A 273 -9.83 -10.13 -2.67
CA LEU A 273 -8.50 -9.82 -3.17
C LEU A 273 -8.62 -8.90 -4.40
N PHE A 274 -7.95 -7.75 -4.34
CA PHE A 274 -7.96 -6.73 -5.38
C PHE A 274 -6.62 -6.67 -6.12
N GLU A 275 -5.52 -6.61 -5.36
CA GLU A 275 -4.16 -6.53 -5.90
C GLU A 275 -3.18 -7.38 -5.07
N LYS A 276 -2.16 -7.87 -5.75
CA LYS A 276 -1.05 -8.56 -5.11
C LYS A 276 0.25 -8.20 -5.83
N TYR A 277 1.26 -7.74 -5.07
CA TYR A 277 2.57 -7.37 -5.56
C TYR A 277 3.66 -8.12 -4.81
N ILE A 278 4.59 -8.71 -5.54
CA ILE A 278 5.74 -9.43 -5.01
C ILE A 278 7.00 -8.84 -5.63
N TYR A 279 7.88 -8.32 -4.78
CA TYR A 279 9.16 -7.77 -5.20
C TYR A 279 10.26 -8.80 -4.92
N THR A 280 11.03 -9.13 -5.95
CA THR A 280 12.18 -10.01 -5.87
C THR A 280 13.40 -9.32 -6.49
N GLN A 281 14.60 -9.85 -6.26
CA GLN A 281 15.85 -9.28 -6.76
C GLN A 281 15.99 -7.77 -6.43
N LEU A 282 15.43 -7.35 -5.29
CA LEU A 282 15.48 -5.96 -4.85
C LEU A 282 16.92 -5.57 -4.52
N ASN A 283 17.46 -4.63 -5.29
CA ASN A 283 18.78 -4.05 -5.06
C ASN A 283 18.63 -2.57 -4.69
N LEU A 284 18.96 -2.25 -3.45
CA LEU A 284 18.87 -0.91 -2.87
C LEU A 284 20.17 -0.10 -3.01
N ASN A 285 21.27 -0.77 -3.33
CA ASN A 285 22.57 -0.16 -3.53
C ASN A 285 22.89 0.05 -5.02
N SER A 286 21.86 0.10 -5.86
CA SER A 286 22.06 0.29 -7.30
C SER A 286 22.61 1.68 -7.58
N THR A 287 23.82 1.75 -8.13
CA THR A 287 24.28 2.96 -8.81
C THR A 287 23.84 2.87 -10.26
N ILE A 288 22.66 3.41 -10.57
CA ILE A 288 22.14 3.43 -11.93
C ILE A 288 22.72 4.65 -12.64
N LYS A 289 23.50 4.40 -13.67
CA LYS A 289 24.13 5.49 -14.46
C LYS A 289 23.09 6.26 -15.23
N ALA A 290 23.27 7.55 -15.46
CA ALA A 290 22.33 8.39 -16.21
C ALA A 290 22.01 7.83 -17.60
N ILE A 291 22.99 7.24 -18.29
CA ILE A 291 22.80 6.61 -19.58
C ILE A 291 21.82 5.42 -19.55
N GLU A 292 21.64 4.77 -18.40
CA GLU A 292 20.68 3.66 -18.24
C GLU A 292 19.22 4.15 -18.13
N PHE A 293 19.02 5.45 -18.08
CA PHE A 293 17.73 6.11 -18.28
C PHE A 293 17.67 6.83 -19.65
N SER A 294 18.32 6.28 -20.66
CA SER A 294 18.33 6.82 -22.03
C SER A 294 18.04 5.71 -23.03
N ARG A 295 17.37 6.07 -24.12
CA ARG A 295 17.13 5.15 -25.24
C ARG A 295 18.43 4.72 -25.95
N GLU A 296 19.51 5.48 -25.79
CA GLU A 296 20.83 5.20 -26.35
C GLU A 296 21.62 4.18 -25.54
N TYR A 297 21.10 3.71 -24.41
CA TYR A 297 21.78 2.66 -23.64
C TYR A 297 21.83 1.36 -24.41
N LYS A 298 23.03 0.86 -24.69
CA LYS A 298 23.27 -0.32 -25.57
C LYS A 298 22.61 -1.62 -25.08
N GLY A 299 22.12 -1.68 -23.88
CA GLY A 299 21.42 -2.83 -23.32
C GLY A 299 19.90 -2.81 -23.54
N TYR A 300 19.37 -1.82 -24.27
CA TYR A 300 17.95 -1.65 -24.57
C TYR A 300 17.70 -1.71 -26.09
N ASP A 301 16.48 -2.02 -26.47
CA ASP A 301 16.08 -2.24 -27.86
C ASP A 301 15.19 -1.09 -28.40
N PHE A 302 15.31 0.15 -27.86
CA PHE A 302 14.54 1.33 -28.30
C PHE A 302 14.92 1.83 -29.68
#